data_1e57c0170ac56cf361abbfb2eaa36711
#
_entry.id   1e57c0170ac56cf361abbfb2eaa36711
#
_cell.length_a   1.000
_cell.length_b   1.000
_cell.length_c   1.000
_cell.angle_alpha   90.00
_cell.angle_beta   90.00
_cell.angle_gamma   90.00
#
_symmetry.space_group_name_H-M   'P 1'
#
loop_
_entity.id
_entity.type
_entity.pdbx_description
1 polymer ?
#
loop_
_entity_poly.entity_id
_entity_poly.type
_entity_poly.pdbx_seq_one_letter_code
_entity_poly.pdbx_strand_id
1 'polypeptide(L)'
;MCSILLLKHLGYEVIAVTGKKDLHSFLKSIGADEIIDREEFLQETSKALYSMRFSGAIDTVGGDTIIKILKSLKAGGSVAACGMASSVELNLQIYPFILRGARLLGIYSADSPLELKKKVWNKLAKEWCFPMDQIVKTISLEEAPEILLGMLAGKTSGRYLVKTIL
;
A
#
# COMPACT_ATOMS: atom_id res chain seq x y z
N MET A 1 5.29 -1.40 -2.46
CA MET A 1 6.44 -1.00 -3.29
C MET A 1 6.02 -0.08 -4.45
N CYS A 2 5.12 -0.47 -5.38
CA CYS A 2 4.65 0.46 -6.44
C CYS A 2 4.15 1.79 -5.88
N SER A 3 3.38 1.77 -4.78
CA SER A 3 2.89 2.99 -4.12
C SER A 3 4.01 3.88 -3.60
N ILE A 4 5.11 3.30 -3.10
CA ILE A 4 6.28 4.07 -2.64
C ILE A 4 6.91 4.78 -3.82
N LEU A 5 7.22 4.05 -4.89
CA LEU A 5 7.81 4.62 -6.11
C LEU A 5 6.93 5.72 -6.70
N LEU A 6 5.63 5.47 -6.86
CA LEU A 6 4.70 6.45 -7.41
C LEU A 6 4.59 7.71 -6.53
N LEU A 7 4.38 7.56 -5.23
CA LEU A 7 4.24 8.70 -4.33
C LEU A 7 5.53 9.51 -4.24
N LYS A 8 6.69 8.83 -4.23
CA LYS A 8 7.99 9.52 -4.26
C LYS A 8 8.22 10.26 -5.56
N HIS A 9 7.88 9.65 -6.70
CA HIS A 9 7.91 10.30 -8.01
C HIS A 9 7.04 11.57 -8.06
N LEU A 10 5.90 11.56 -7.38
CA LEU A 10 5.00 12.70 -7.27
C LEU A 10 5.40 13.72 -6.18
N GLY A 11 6.56 13.57 -5.55
CA GLY A 11 7.11 14.51 -4.59
C GLY A 11 6.55 14.42 -3.17
N TYR A 12 5.85 13.32 -2.83
CA TYR A 12 5.37 13.12 -1.47
C TYR A 12 6.47 12.60 -0.53
N GLU A 13 6.37 12.97 0.73
CA GLU A 13 7.06 12.28 1.82
C GLU A 13 6.35 10.94 2.08
N VAL A 14 7.10 9.84 2.01
CA VAL A 14 6.55 8.49 2.02
C VAL A 14 6.98 7.74 3.26
N ILE A 15 5.99 7.34 4.06
CA ILE A 15 6.17 6.47 5.23
C ILE A 15 5.69 5.07 4.86
N ALA A 16 6.57 4.07 4.97
CA ALA A 16 6.21 2.68 4.73
C ALA A 16 6.03 1.92 6.05
N VAL A 17 4.88 1.26 6.22
CA VAL A 17 4.63 0.36 7.35
C VAL A 17 4.82 -1.08 6.89
N THR A 18 5.70 -1.84 7.55
CA THR A 18 6.01 -3.23 7.18
C THR A 18 6.42 -4.07 8.38
N GLY A 19 6.07 -5.37 8.37
CA GLY A 19 6.60 -6.36 9.32
C GLY A 19 7.85 -7.09 8.81
N LYS A 20 8.36 -6.76 7.61
CA LYS A 20 9.53 -7.40 7.01
C LYS A 20 10.77 -6.54 7.26
N LYS A 21 11.46 -6.82 8.37
CA LYS A 21 12.64 -6.05 8.80
C LYS A 21 13.82 -6.14 7.81
N ASP A 22 13.97 -7.27 7.16
CA ASP A 22 14.94 -7.53 6.09
C ASP A 22 14.78 -6.63 4.87
N LEU A 23 13.59 -6.07 4.65
CA LEU A 23 13.30 -5.18 3.53
C LEU A 23 13.47 -3.69 3.84
N HIS A 24 13.80 -3.29 5.07
CA HIS A 24 13.87 -1.88 5.45
C HIS A 24 14.83 -1.09 4.57
N SER A 25 16.08 -1.57 4.40
CA SER A 25 17.07 -0.91 3.55
C SER A 25 16.62 -0.80 2.10
N PHE A 26 15.99 -1.86 1.57
CA PHE A 26 15.44 -1.87 0.23
C PHE A 26 14.28 -0.89 0.06
N LEU A 27 13.35 -0.82 1.03
CA LEU A 27 12.23 0.12 0.95
C LEU A 27 12.71 1.58 1.00
N LYS A 28 13.77 1.87 1.76
CA LYS A 28 14.43 3.18 1.75
C LYS A 28 15.07 3.48 0.40
N SER A 29 15.77 2.53 -0.20
CA SER A 29 16.44 2.73 -1.50
C SER A 29 15.46 3.01 -2.64
N ILE A 30 14.22 2.53 -2.56
CA ILE A 30 13.16 2.80 -3.55
C ILE A 30 12.29 4.02 -3.20
N GLY A 31 12.66 4.79 -2.16
CA GLY A 31 12.07 6.10 -1.88
C GLY A 31 11.19 6.22 -0.64
N ALA A 32 11.17 5.23 0.27
CA ALA A 32 10.55 5.45 1.56
C ALA A 32 11.44 6.36 2.44
N ASP A 33 10.91 7.50 2.86
CA ASP A 33 11.62 8.45 3.73
C ASP A 33 11.68 7.92 5.17
N GLU A 34 10.62 7.26 5.61
CA GLU A 34 10.53 6.62 6.92
C GLU A 34 9.99 5.19 6.82
N ILE A 35 10.45 4.33 7.71
CA ILE A 35 9.91 2.97 7.88
C ILE A 35 9.42 2.83 9.31
N ILE A 36 8.20 2.33 9.46
CA ILE A 36 7.63 1.97 10.75
C ILE A 36 7.42 0.44 10.76
N ASP A 37 7.89 -0.21 11.81
CA ASP A 37 7.56 -1.62 12.04
C ASP A 37 6.05 -1.77 12.26
N ARG A 38 5.45 -2.81 11.68
CA ARG A 38 4.00 -3.04 11.78
C ARG A 38 3.54 -3.26 13.21
N GLU A 39 4.30 -4.00 13.99
CA GLU A 39 3.96 -4.27 15.39
C GLU A 39 4.01 -2.98 16.21
N GLU A 40 5.04 -2.17 16.04
CA GLU A 40 5.14 -0.84 16.65
C GLU A 40 3.99 0.06 16.22
N PHE A 41 3.67 0.07 14.91
CA PHE A 41 2.55 0.86 14.40
C PHE A 41 1.23 0.50 15.06
N LEU A 42 1.01 -0.75 15.41
CA LEU A 42 -0.24 -1.26 15.98
C LEU A 42 -0.26 -1.30 17.51
N GLN A 43 0.84 -1.00 18.19
CA GLN A 43 0.96 -1.14 19.64
C GLN A 43 -0.07 -0.38 20.48
N GLU A 44 -0.60 0.71 20.00
CA GLU A 44 -1.58 1.49 20.75
C GLU A 44 -2.81 1.77 19.88
N THR A 45 -3.93 1.06 20.14
CA THR A 45 -5.17 1.19 19.36
C THR A 45 -6.36 1.73 20.15
N SER A 46 -6.22 1.96 21.47
CA SER A 46 -7.31 2.30 22.37
C SER A 46 -7.84 3.74 22.24
N LYS A 47 -7.02 4.69 21.76
CA LYS A 47 -7.43 6.10 21.67
C LYS A 47 -8.48 6.29 20.57
N ALA A 48 -9.43 7.21 20.83
CA ALA A 48 -10.43 7.62 19.85
C ALA A 48 -9.78 8.28 18.61
N LEU A 49 -8.75 9.12 18.85
CA LEU A 49 -7.92 9.77 17.82
C LEU A 49 -6.46 9.83 18.28
N TYR A 50 -5.54 9.81 17.35
CA TYR A 50 -4.10 10.01 17.54
C TYR A 50 -3.64 11.37 17.02
N SER A 51 -2.38 11.73 17.25
CA SER A 51 -1.77 12.91 16.65
C SER A 51 -1.90 12.85 15.12
N MET A 52 -2.22 13.98 14.50
CA MET A 52 -2.34 14.10 13.05
C MET A 52 -0.98 13.92 12.40
N ARG A 53 -0.82 12.84 11.63
CA ARG A 53 0.45 12.48 11.02
C ARG A 53 0.37 12.35 9.50
N PHE A 54 -0.65 11.69 8.97
CA PHE A 54 -0.74 11.32 7.57
C PHE A 54 -1.74 12.20 6.81
N SER A 55 -1.35 12.71 5.64
CA SER A 55 -2.27 13.40 4.73
C SER A 55 -3.11 12.43 3.91
N GLY A 56 -2.59 11.24 3.68
CA GLY A 56 -3.28 10.14 2.99
C GLY A 56 -2.56 8.83 3.21
N ALA A 57 -3.20 7.72 2.83
CA ALA A 57 -2.60 6.39 2.86
C ALA A 57 -3.17 5.47 1.78
N ILE A 58 -2.37 4.49 1.39
CA ILE A 58 -2.78 3.36 0.56
C ILE A 58 -2.65 2.11 1.42
N ASP A 59 -3.77 1.44 1.66
CA ASP A 59 -3.81 0.24 2.50
C ASP A 59 -4.16 -1.00 1.68
N THR A 60 -3.39 -2.07 1.91
CA THR A 60 -3.58 -3.40 1.32
C THR A 60 -3.82 -4.47 2.37
N VAL A 61 -3.89 -4.08 3.63
CA VAL A 61 -3.84 -4.99 4.79
C VAL A 61 -5.20 -5.15 5.45
N GLY A 62 -5.95 -4.06 5.59
CA GLY A 62 -7.25 -4.07 6.26
C GLY A 62 -7.14 -4.00 7.78
N GLY A 63 -8.27 -4.23 8.46
CA GLY A 63 -8.38 -4.36 9.91
C GLY A 63 -7.80 -3.20 10.70
N ASP A 64 -7.07 -3.52 11.76
CA ASP A 64 -6.49 -2.54 12.69
C ASP A 64 -5.55 -1.54 12.02
N THR A 65 -4.93 -1.91 10.90
CA THR A 65 -4.07 -1.00 10.13
C THR A 65 -4.87 0.18 9.60
N ILE A 66 -6.00 -0.06 8.93
CA ILE A 66 -6.90 1.01 8.46
C ILE A 66 -7.41 1.85 9.62
N ILE A 67 -7.81 1.21 10.72
CA ILE A 67 -8.31 1.89 11.93
C ILE A 67 -7.26 2.86 12.48
N LYS A 68 -6.02 2.40 12.63
CA LYS A 68 -4.91 3.21 13.13
C LYS A 68 -4.60 4.38 12.18
N ILE A 69 -4.61 4.14 10.88
CA ILE A 69 -4.38 5.18 9.87
C ILE A 69 -5.48 6.24 9.96
N LEU A 70 -6.76 5.86 9.91
CA LEU A 70 -7.90 6.78 9.98
C LEU A 70 -7.86 7.66 11.23
N LYS A 71 -7.54 7.07 12.39
CA LYS A 71 -7.35 7.79 13.65
C LYS A 71 -6.14 8.73 13.66
N SER A 72 -5.21 8.61 12.72
CA SER A 72 -3.97 9.39 12.60
C SER A 72 -3.95 10.34 11.40
N LEU A 73 -5.03 10.42 10.62
CA LEU A 73 -5.10 11.32 9.47
C LEU A 73 -5.12 12.80 9.92
N LYS A 74 -4.51 13.63 9.10
CA LYS A 74 -4.73 15.09 9.12
C LYS A 74 -6.15 15.40 8.65
N ALA A 75 -6.62 16.60 8.95
CA ALA A 75 -7.95 17.05 8.53
C ALA A 75 -8.10 16.93 6.99
N GLY A 76 -9.22 16.34 6.55
CA GLY A 76 -9.52 16.09 5.14
C GLY A 76 -8.71 14.94 4.49
N GLY A 77 -7.89 14.24 5.26
CA GLY A 77 -7.08 13.12 4.76
C GLY A 77 -7.91 11.92 4.29
N SER A 78 -7.32 11.06 3.48
CA SER A 78 -8.00 9.90 2.87
C SER A 78 -7.18 8.63 2.96
N VAL A 79 -7.86 7.49 3.12
CA VAL A 79 -7.27 6.15 2.99
C VAL A 79 -7.87 5.47 1.76
N ALA A 80 -7.02 5.04 0.84
CA ALA A 80 -7.40 4.17 -0.28
C ALA A 80 -7.23 2.71 0.16
N ALA A 81 -8.34 2.01 0.41
CA ALA A 81 -8.34 0.61 0.81
C ALA A 81 -8.48 -0.28 -0.42
N CYS A 82 -7.46 -1.06 -0.73
CA CYS A 82 -7.41 -1.95 -1.89
C CYS A 82 -7.05 -3.40 -1.56
N GLY A 83 -7.07 -3.79 -0.28
CA GLY A 83 -6.81 -5.16 0.14
C GLY A 83 -7.24 -5.42 1.58
N MET A 84 -7.26 -6.69 1.95
CA MET A 84 -7.70 -7.21 3.25
C MET A 84 -6.83 -8.38 3.71
N ALA A 85 -5.51 -8.26 3.52
CA ALA A 85 -4.57 -9.35 3.74
C ALA A 85 -4.46 -9.80 5.21
N SER A 86 -4.82 -8.94 6.17
CA SER A 86 -4.82 -9.25 7.61
C SER A 86 -6.23 -9.51 8.14
N SER A 87 -7.17 -8.61 7.87
CA SER A 87 -8.54 -8.73 8.38
C SER A 87 -9.54 -7.99 7.49
N VAL A 88 -10.77 -8.50 7.49
CA VAL A 88 -11.94 -7.84 6.89
C VAL A 88 -12.71 -6.98 7.90
N GLU A 89 -12.42 -7.15 9.19
CA GLU A 89 -13.16 -6.50 10.27
C GLU A 89 -12.69 -5.03 10.45
N LEU A 90 -13.67 -4.14 10.64
CA LEU A 90 -13.45 -2.72 10.91
C LEU A 90 -14.25 -2.29 12.15
N ASN A 91 -13.66 -2.44 13.32
CA ASN A 91 -14.26 -1.94 14.56
C ASN A 91 -13.80 -0.49 14.82
N LEU A 92 -14.47 0.47 14.21
CA LEU A 92 -14.09 1.88 14.20
C LEU A 92 -15.22 2.78 14.71
N GLN A 93 -14.86 3.70 15.58
CA GLN A 93 -15.75 4.78 16.01
C GLN A 93 -15.82 5.89 14.93
N ILE A 94 -16.90 6.65 14.92
CA ILE A 94 -17.16 7.70 13.91
C ILE A 94 -16.25 8.94 14.02
N TYR A 95 -15.51 9.08 15.10
CA TYR A 95 -14.71 10.27 15.40
C TYR A 95 -13.79 10.75 14.27
N PRO A 96 -13.01 9.90 13.57
CA PRO A 96 -12.14 10.35 12.48
C PRO A 96 -12.93 11.06 11.37
N PHE A 97 -14.12 10.59 11.07
CA PHE A 97 -14.97 11.12 9.99
C PHE A 97 -15.55 12.47 10.37
N ILE A 98 -16.15 12.60 11.56
CA ILE A 98 -16.81 13.85 11.98
C ILE A 98 -15.79 14.92 12.36
N LEU A 99 -14.76 14.57 13.15
CA LEU A 99 -13.84 15.54 13.72
C LEU A 99 -12.69 15.94 12.79
N ARG A 100 -12.41 15.14 11.77
CA ARG A 100 -11.31 15.40 10.81
C ARG A 100 -11.73 15.38 9.36
N GLY A 101 -12.99 15.07 9.06
CA GLY A 101 -13.42 14.89 7.67
C GLY A 101 -12.63 13.79 6.96
N ALA A 102 -12.15 12.78 7.69
CA ALA A 102 -11.41 11.65 7.14
C ALA A 102 -12.26 10.90 6.13
N ARG A 103 -11.63 10.32 5.13
CA ARG A 103 -12.32 9.54 4.09
C ARG A 103 -11.72 8.14 4.00
N LEU A 104 -12.59 7.15 3.94
CA LEU A 104 -12.22 5.77 3.60
C LEU A 104 -12.76 5.48 2.19
N LEU A 105 -11.86 5.28 1.26
CA LEU A 105 -12.15 5.07 -0.16
C LEU A 105 -11.89 3.61 -0.53
N GLY A 106 -12.94 2.85 -0.80
CA GLY A 106 -12.82 1.50 -1.34
C GLY A 106 -12.36 1.54 -2.80
N ILE A 107 -11.32 0.78 -3.12
CA ILE A 107 -10.78 0.68 -4.47
C ILE A 107 -11.25 -0.62 -5.11
N TYR A 108 -12.35 -0.54 -5.84
CA TYR A 108 -12.92 -1.66 -6.60
C TYR A 108 -12.27 -1.74 -7.98
N SER A 109 -11.08 -2.36 -8.05
CA SER A 109 -10.29 -2.38 -9.29
C SER A 109 -10.70 -3.48 -10.28
N ALA A 110 -11.34 -4.57 -9.81
CA ALA A 110 -11.68 -5.73 -10.64
C ALA A 110 -12.60 -5.35 -11.80
N ASP A 111 -13.77 -4.79 -11.49
CA ASP A 111 -14.80 -4.44 -12.48
C ASP A 111 -14.93 -2.93 -12.72
N SER A 112 -13.84 -2.19 -12.49
CA SER A 112 -13.81 -0.76 -12.82
C SER A 112 -14.11 -0.55 -14.31
N PRO A 113 -14.86 0.51 -14.67
CA PRO A 113 -15.16 0.83 -16.06
C PRO A 113 -13.89 0.93 -16.92
N LEU A 114 -13.92 0.40 -18.13
CA LEU A 114 -12.77 0.38 -19.04
C LEU A 114 -12.17 1.78 -19.26
N GLU A 115 -13.01 2.79 -19.36
CA GLU A 115 -12.58 4.17 -19.55
C GLU A 115 -11.78 4.71 -18.36
N LEU A 116 -12.13 4.31 -17.13
CA LEU A 116 -11.34 4.64 -15.95
C LEU A 116 -10.00 3.90 -15.97
N LYS A 117 -10.00 2.61 -16.31
CA LYS A 117 -8.78 1.83 -16.48
C LYS A 117 -7.84 2.46 -17.50
N LYS A 118 -8.36 2.83 -18.69
CA LYS A 118 -7.57 3.53 -19.73
C LYS A 118 -6.95 4.85 -19.22
N LYS A 119 -7.74 5.66 -18.50
CA LYS A 119 -7.22 6.91 -17.91
C LYS A 119 -6.06 6.66 -16.94
N VAL A 120 -6.18 5.66 -16.06
CA VAL A 120 -5.12 5.32 -15.11
C VAL A 120 -3.89 4.79 -15.84
N TRP A 121 -4.04 3.88 -16.81
CA TRP A 121 -2.92 3.36 -17.60
C TRP A 121 -2.22 4.44 -18.41
N ASN A 122 -2.96 5.39 -19.00
CA ASN A 122 -2.38 6.52 -19.70
C ASN A 122 -1.56 7.42 -18.76
N LYS A 123 -2.01 7.62 -17.52
CA LYS A 123 -1.23 8.36 -16.52
C LYS A 123 0.03 7.59 -16.11
N LEU A 124 -0.07 6.28 -15.87
CA LEU A 124 1.09 5.43 -15.55
C LEU A 124 2.11 5.38 -16.69
N ALA A 125 1.67 5.48 -17.93
CA ALA A 125 2.55 5.53 -19.10
C ALA A 125 3.22 6.89 -19.31
N LYS A 126 2.78 7.96 -18.65
CA LYS A 126 3.24 9.35 -18.84
C LYS A 126 3.63 10.01 -17.53
N GLU A 127 2.69 10.76 -16.94
CA GLU A 127 2.90 11.60 -15.75
C GLU A 127 3.29 10.79 -14.50
N TRP A 128 2.80 9.58 -14.37
CA TRP A 128 3.02 8.68 -13.24
C TRP A 128 4.02 7.56 -13.58
N CYS A 129 4.79 7.74 -14.65
CA CYS A 129 5.82 6.77 -15.04
C CYS A 129 6.98 6.82 -14.03
N PHE A 130 7.26 5.70 -13.39
CA PHE A 130 8.34 5.52 -12.44
C PHE A 130 9.12 4.23 -12.74
N PRO A 131 10.43 4.16 -12.39
CA PRO A 131 11.25 3.00 -12.69
C PRO A 131 10.77 1.78 -11.90
N MET A 132 10.31 0.75 -12.60
CA MET A 132 9.84 -0.51 -11.99
C MET A 132 10.94 -1.58 -11.87
N ASP A 133 12.06 -1.39 -12.53
CA ASP A 133 13.16 -2.37 -12.63
C ASP A 133 13.66 -2.81 -11.25
N GLN A 134 13.64 -1.89 -10.28
CA GLN A 134 14.08 -2.17 -8.92
C GLN A 134 13.16 -3.14 -8.14
N ILE A 135 11.89 -3.26 -8.55
CA ILE A 135 10.89 -4.08 -7.82
C ILE A 135 10.38 -5.26 -8.62
N VAL A 136 10.75 -5.38 -9.90
CA VAL A 136 10.32 -6.44 -10.81
C VAL A 136 11.43 -7.48 -10.94
N LYS A 137 11.06 -8.75 -10.81
CA LYS A 137 11.92 -9.91 -11.11
C LYS A 137 11.30 -10.65 -12.28
N THR A 138 12.07 -10.83 -13.34
CA THR A 138 11.64 -11.66 -14.47
C THR A 138 11.96 -13.12 -14.19
N ILE A 139 10.98 -13.97 -14.35
CA ILE A 139 11.09 -15.43 -14.16
C ILE A 139 10.55 -16.16 -15.39
N SER A 140 10.93 -17.43 -15.56
CA SER A 140 10.35 -18.29 -16.56
C SER A 140 8.98 -18.86 -16.12
N LEU A 141 8.26 -19.48 -17.03
CA LEU A 141 6.99 -20.13 -16.71
C LEU A 141 7.20 -21.35 -15.79
N GLU A 142 8.31 -22.05 -15.94
CA GLU A 142 8.67 -23.21 -15.14
C GLU A 142 8.96 -22.87 -13.68
N GLU A 143 9.47 -21.66 -13.41
CA GLU A 143 9.75 -21.15 -12.05
C GLU A 143 8.47 -20.67 -11.33
N ALA A 144 7.41 -20.38 -12.08
CA ALA A 144 6.20 -19.76 -11.52
C ALA A 144 5.54 -20.57 -10.39
N PRO A 145 5.43 -21.93 -10.43
CA PRO A 145 4.83 -22.71 -9.35
C PRO A 145 5.55 -22.54 -8.01
N GLU A 146 6.89 -22.56 -8.01
CA GLU A 146 7.69 -22.40 -6.79
C GLU A 146 7.50 -21.00 -6.20
N ILE A 147 7.52 -19.97 -7.05
CA ILE A 147 7.29 -18.59 -6.64
C ILE A 147 5.89 -18.40 -6.04
N LEU A 148 4.85 -19.01 -6.61
CA LEU A 148 3.49 -18.97 -6.08
C LEU A 148 3.39 -19.60 -4.69
N LEU A 149 4.03 -20.76 -4.48
CA LEU A 149 4.11 -21.37 -3.14
C LEU A 149 4.85 -20.47 -2.15
N GLY A 150 5.92 -19.82 -2.60
CA GLY A 150 6.64 -18.81 -1.81
C GLY A 150 5.77 -17.60 -1.44
N MET A 151 4.91 -17.14 -2.35
CA MET A 151 3.94 -16.06 -2.08
C MET A 151 2.93 -16.46 -1.00
N LEU A 152 2.35 -17.65 -1.10
CA LEU A 152 1.43 -18.17 -0.09
C LEU A 152 2.08 -18.29 1.29
N ALA A 153 3.36 -18.67 1.32
CA ALA A 153 4.15 -18.73 2.55
C ALA A 153 4.67 -17.36 3.05
N GLY A 154 4.36 -16.25 2.37
CA GLY A 154 4.84 -14.90 2.72
C GLY A 154 6.35 -14.68 2.52
N LYS A 155 7.04 -15.59 1.84
CA LYS A 155 8.51 -15.58 1.66
C LYS A 155 8.98 -14.72 0.48
N THR A 156 8.07 -14.23 -0.35
CA THR A 156 8.42 -13.45 -1.54
C THR A 156 8.24 -11.95 -1.30
N SER A 157 8.87 -11.15 -2.14
CA SER A 157 8.74 -9.68 -2.15
C SER A 157 8.88 -9.14 -3.57
N GLY A 158 8.31 -7.97 -3.84
CA GLY A 158 8.39 -7.33 -5.15
C GLY A 158 7.26 -7.74 -6.09
N ARG A 159 7.57 -7.77 -7.37
CA ARG A 159 6.70 -8.19 -8.48
C ARG A 159 7.43 -9.21 -9.33
N TYR A 160 6.71 -10.19 -9.80
CA TYR A 160 7.25 -11.21 -10.70
C TYR A 160 6.61 -11.05 -12.07
N LEU A 161 7.45 -10.90 -13.07
CA LEU A 161 7.06 -10.90 -14.48
C LEU A 161 7.40 -12.26 -15.06
N VAL A 162 6.38 -13.02 -15.39
CA VAL A 162 6.57 -14.33 -16.03
C VAL A 162 6.82 -14.10 -17.51
N LYS A 163 8.00 -14.53 -18.00
CA LYS A 163 8.33 -14.51 -19.41
C LYS A 163 7.68 -15.73 -20.07
N THR A 164 6.65 -15.50 -20.84
CA THR A 164 6.07 -16.51 -21.71
C THR A 164 6.90 -16.58 -22.99
N ILE A 165 7.40 -17.76 -23.31
CA ILE A 165 8.09 -17.98 -24.59
C ILE A 165 6.99 -18.03 -25.64
N LEU A 166 7.03 -17.12 -26.57
CA LEU A 166 6.39 -17.23 -27.87
C LEU A 166 7.43 -17.69 -28.86
#